data_be8644d6769d5886ac1bff4c230c3db5
#
_entry.id   be8644d6769d5886ac1bff4c230c3db5
#
_cell.length_a   1.000
_cell.length_b   1.000
_cell.length_c   1.000
_cell.angle_alpha   90.00
_cell.angle_beta   90.00
_cell.angle_gamma   90.00
#
_symmetry.space_group_name_H-M   'P 1'
#
loop_
_entity.id
_entity.type
_entity.pdbx_description
1 polymer ?
#
loop_
_entity_poly.entity_id
_entity_poly.type
_entity_poly.pdbx_seq_one_letter_code
_entity_poly.pdbx_strand_id
1 'polypeptide(L)'
;MVKVFTIKEAVPVSSYGFERSQLARQEIFKSLEVEQELVLTNLENFVPNFVETLENLGFENFYHVIYDQSDLARQKPSVKKEFVEELKGIVRVEYTNEGYVGLIRYQDGSIECYTSQLLYRYSHQEKLFTLYDSKGELLKGDVSENYHSYQNLRSGETYTQWQLVSLYLVNNSTVEDRFIIDMVNEYPLQLRKFFQNTGRTLFAYTHYNILDPQMKFVLQNWCQNLVASPVLEERLGSNLVRFLPPIYVKEGIEKEYTSVTDWCIVGNMTFLKRCEWAIKAFRELPDSKLTIYGNLPVGYTEEDLPENVQFKGFVENVPYENHEGYISCSMSECFANAAVEASSFGLVCLLSDVDLAHKFYASKCENTRVFRTPKELKSILLDYRKGGCFKSSRFYSCYTKDDVLELYRHLILG
;
A
#
# COMPACT_ATOMS: atom_id res chain seq x y z
N MET A 1 -0.78 -3.86 -28.37
CA MET A 1 -0.54 -2.88 -27.28
C MET A 1 -0.07 -3.69 -26.10
N VAL A 2 1.03 -3.33 -25.47
CA VAL A 2 1.55 -4.03 -24.28
C VAL A 2 0.61 -3.78 -23.12
N LYS A 3 0.27 -4.82 -22.37
CA LYS A 3 -0.51 -4.74 -21.14
C LYS A 3 0.39 -5.05 -19.94
N VAL A 4 0.12 -4.42 -18.81
CA VAL A 4 0.84 -4.68 -17.57
C VAL A 4 -0.11 -5.30 -16.55
N PHE A 5 0.26 -6.47 -16.03
CA PHE A 5 -0.46 -7.14 -14.96
C PHE A 5 0.27 -6.91 -13.64
N THR A 6 -0.40 -6.25 -12.70
CA THR A 6 0.10 -6.12 -11.33
C THR A 6 -0.53 -7.20 -10.47
N ILE A 7 0.28 -8.12 -9.95
CA ILE A 7 -0.17 -9.26 -9.15
C ILE A 7 -0.02 -8.91 -7.67
N LYS A 8 -1.11 -8.99 -6.92
CA LYS A 8 -1.18 -8.68 -5.49
C LYS A 8 -1.92 -9.76 -4.73
N GLU A 9 -1.53 -10.00 -3.48
CA GLU A 9 -2.15 -11.03 -2.63
C GLU A 9 -3.60 -10.73 -2.30
N ALA A 10 -3.85 -9.65 -1.59
CA ALA A 10 -5.15 -9.39 -0.99
C ALA A 10 -5.84 -8.16 -1.57
N VAL A 11 -7.16 -8.14 -1.48
CA VAL A 11 -7.97 -6.95 -1.77
C VAL A 11 -7.54 -5.83 -0.84
N PRO A 12 -7.11 -4.67 -1.34
CA PRO A 12 -6.81 -3.51 -0.52
C PRO A 12 -8.09 -3.01 0.18
N VAL A 13 -7.96 -2.65 1.45
CA VAL A 13 -9.08 -2.13 2.27
C VAL A 13 -8.91 -0.67 2.64
N SER A 14 -7.81 -0.05 2.21
CA SER A 14 -7.48 1.35 2.47
C SER A 14 -6.53 1.87 1.41
N SER A 15 -6.38 3.18 1.30
CA SER A 15 -5.46 3.85 0.37
C SER A 15 -4.14 4.25 1.03
N TYR A 16 -3.60 3.42 1.94
CA TYR A 16 -2.34 3.70 2.63
C TYR A 16 -1.15 3.01 1.98
N GLY A 17 0.02 3.61 2.12
CA GLY A 17 1.31 3.00 1.81
C GLY A 17 1.38 2.31 0.44
N PHE A 18 1.21 1.01 0.41
CA PHE A 18 1.30 0.20 -0.82
C PHE A 18 0.17 0.49 -1.81
N GLU A 19 -1.05 0.66 -1.32
CA GLU A 19 -2.22 0.95 -2.15
C GLU A 19 -2.04 2.27 -2.88
N ARG A 20 -1.51 3.28 -2.18
CA ARG A 20 -1.19 4.57 -2.79
C ARG A 20 -0.12 4.46 -3.88
N SER A 21 0.88 3.62 -3.67
CA SER A 21 1.90 3.33 -4.68
C SER A 21 1.32 2.60 -5.90
N GLN A 22 0.35 1.71 -5.69
CA GLN A 22 -0.33 1.00 -6.78
C GLN A 22 -1.24 1.92 -7.58
N LEU A 23 -1.98 2.82 -6.93
CA LEU A 23 -2.79 3.85 -7.58
C LEU A 23 -1.91 4.84 -8.36
N ALA A 24 -0.79 5.27 -7.79
CA ALA A 24 0.17 6.10 -8.50
C ALA A 24 0.73 5.39 -9.74
N ARG A 25 0.99 4.09 -9.66
CA ARG A 25 1.42 3.26 -10.80
C ARG A 25 0.34 3.13 -11.87
N GLN A 26 -0.92 2.97 -11.48
CA GLN A 26 -2.04 2.98 -12.41
C GLN A 26 -2.07 4.30 -13.22
N GLU A 27 -1.94 5.44 -12.56
CA GLU A 27 -1.89 6.75 -13.22
C GLU A 27 -0.65 6.94 -14.11
N ILE A 28 0.50 6.36 -13.71
CA ILE A 28 1.71 6.33 -14.52
C ILE A 28 1.47 5.55 -15.81
N PHE A 29 0.94 4.33 -15.75
CA PHE A 29 0.67 3.53 -16.94
C PHE A 29 -0.40 4.16 -17.83
N LYS A 30 -1.44 4.75 -17.24
CA LYS A 30 -2.45 5.53 -17.98
C LYS A 30 -1.81 6.72 -18.73
N SER A 31 -0.86 7.42 -18.10
CA SER A 31 -0.11 8.52 -18.75
C SER A 31 0.84 8.01 -19.85
N LEU A 32 1.24 6.76 -19.82
CA LEU A 32 2.03 6.08 -20.86
C LEU A 32 1.17 5.41 -21.94
N GLU A 33 -0.14 5.54 -21.87
CA GLU A 33 -1.13 4.86 -22.75
C GLU A 33 -1.00 3.32 -22.70
N VAL A 34 -0.66 2.78 -21.53
CA VAL A 34 -0.52 1.35 -21.27
C VAL A 34 -1.67 0.87 -20.41
N GLU A 35 -2.35 -0.20 -20.84
CA GLU A 35 -3.37 -0.84 -20.03
C GLU A 35 -2.73 -1.57 -18.85
N GLN A 36 -3.21 -1.29 -17.63
CA GLN A 36 -2.85 -2.03 -16.43
C GLN A 36 -4.04 -2.80 -15.91
N GLU A 37 -3.79 -4.02 -15.42
CA GLU A 37 -4.76 -4.81 -14.69
C GLU A 37 -4.21 -5.27 -13.35
N LEU A 38 -4.97 -5.05 -12.27
CA LEU A 38 -4.67 -5.55 -10.94
C LEU A 38 -5.21 -6.96 -10.78
N VAL A 39 -4.34 -7.95 -10.59
CA VAL A 39 -4.71 -9.36 -10.39
C VAL A 39 -4.58 -9.70 -8.91
N LEU A 40 -5.72 -9.95 -8.27
CA LEU A 40 -5.81 -10.30 -6.84
C LEU A 40 -5.84 -11.81 -6.68
N THR A 41 -5.08 -12.33 -5.74
CA THR A 41 -4.79 -13.77 -5.68
C THR A 41 -5.25 -14.47 -4.41
N ASN A 42 -5.48 -13.77 -3.30
CA ASN A 42 -5.74 -14.37 -2.00
C ASN A 42 -7.08 -13.92 -1.39
N LEU A 43 -7.67 -14.78 -0.56
CA LEU A 43 -8.91 -14.53 0.19
C LEU A 43 -8.69 -13.78 1.51
N GLU A 44 -7.47 -13.33 1.80
CA GLU A 44 -7.24 -12.44 2.95
C GLU A 44 -8.09 -11.18 2.83
N ASN A 45 -8.52 -10.63 3.97
CA ASN A 45 -9.42 -9.48 4.00
C ASN A 45 -10.76 -9.75 3.32
N PHE A 46 -11.57 -10.62 3.93
CA PHE A 46 -12.97 -10.77 3.53
C PHE A 46 -13.67 -9.41 3.55
N VAL A 47 -13.98 -8.89 2.38
CA VAL A 47 -14.65 -7.59 2.20
C VAL A 47 -16.08 -7.78 1.71
N PRO A 48 -17.03 -6.91 2.12
CA PRO A 48 -18.45 -7.04 1.78
C PRO A 48 -18.72 -7.06 0.28
N ASN A 49 -17.99 -6.21 -0.46
CA ASN A 49 -18.09 -6.07 -1.91
C ASN A 49 -16.73 -5.65 -2.43
N PHE A 50 -15.95 -6.60 -2.91
CA PHE A 50 -14.59 -6.30 -3.35
C PHE A 50 -14.58 -5.36 -4.58
N VAL A 51 -15.58 -5.43 -5.43
CA VAL A 51 -15.72 -4.54 -6.60
C VAL A 51 -15.91 -3.11 -6.14
N GLU A 52 -16.94 -2.85 -5.33
CA GLU A 52 -17.20 -1.52 -4.78
C GLU A 52 -16.02 -1.00 -3.95
N THR A 53 -15.36 -1.88 -3.19
CA THR A 53 -14.18 -1.52 -2.39
C THR A 53 -13.04 -1.03 -3.29
N LEU A 54 -12.75 -1.73 -4.37
CA LEU A 54 -11.68 -1.37 -5.30
C LEU A 54 -12.01 -0.11 -6.10
N GLU A 55 -13.25 0.01 -6.58
CA GLU A 55 -13.73 1.20 -7.29
C GLU A 55 -13.69 2.45 -6.40
N ASN A 56 -14.14 2.34 -5.15
CA ASN A 56 -14.08 3.44 -4.17
C ASN A 56 -12.65 3.86 -3.83
N LEU A 57 -11.69 2.93 -3.90
CA LEU A 57 -10.27 3.22 -3.75
C LEU A 57 -9.64 3.80 -5.03
N GLY A 58 -10.35 3.82 -6.15
CA GLY A 58 -9.89 4.36 -7.43
C GLY A 58 -9.21 3.35 -8.36
N PHE A 59 -9.32 2.03 -8.11
CA PHE A 59 -8.85 1.02 -9.06
C PHE A 59 -9.83 0.87 -10.22
N GLU A 60 -9.34 0.97 -11.46
CA GLU A 60 -10.18 0.98 -12.66
C GLU A 60 -10.32 -0.40 -13.32
N ASN A 61 -9.24 -1.19 -13.32
CA ASN A 61 -9.22 -2.49 -13.98
C ASN A 61 -8.61 -3.55 -13.06
N PHE A 62 -9.39 -4.54 -12.66
CA PHE A 62 -8.99 -5.57 -11.71
C PHE A 62 -9.71 -6.89 -11.93
N TYR A 63 -9.03 -7.98 -11.52
CA TYR A 63 -9.55 -9.34 -11.55
C TYR A 63 -9.16 -10.09 -10.27
N HIS A 64 -10.08 -10.80 -9.66
CA HIS A 64 -9.80 -11.65 -8.51
C HIS A 64 -9.87 -13.12 -8.91
N VAL A 65 -8.74 -13.82 -8.87
CA VAL A 65 -8.61 -15.19 -9.42
C VAL A 65 -9.55 -16.24 -8.82
N ILE A 66 -10.11 -15.97 -7.64
CA ILE A 66 -11.07 -16.85 -6.97
C ILE A 66 -12.49 -16.31 -7.14
N TYR A 67 -12.77 -15.09 -6.71
CA TYR A 67 -14.14 -14.54 -6.74
C TYR A 67 -14.71 -14.45 -8.16
N ASP A 68 -13.92 -14.01 -9.12
CA ASP A 68 -14.35 -13.87 -10.52
C ASP A 68 -14.53 -15.23 -11.26
N GLN A 69 -14.35 -16.37 -10.57
CA GLN A 69 -14.84 -17.67 -11.07
C GLN A 69 -16.38 -17.75 -11.00
N SER A 70 -17.01 -16.96 -10.15
CA SER A 70 -18.45 -16.89 -9.96
C SER A 70 -19.10 -15.81 -10.83
N ASP A 71 -20.24 -16.13 -11.46
CA ASP A 71 -21.09 -15.16 -12.15
C ASP A 71 -21.80 -14.18 -11.18
N LEU A 72 -21.79 -14.47 -9.87
CA LEU A 72 -22.30 -13.58 -8.83
C LEU A 72 -21.32 -12.49 -8.41
N ALA A 73 -20.02 -12.69 -8.61
CA ALA A 73 -18.98 -11.84 -8.02
C ALA A 73 -19.09 -10.35 -8.38
N ARG A 74 -19.55 -10.05 -9.58
CA ARG A 74 -19.72 -8.67 -10.10
C ARG A 74 -21.17 -8.21 -10.15
N GLN A 75 -22.11 -8.99 -9.57
CA GLN A 75 -23.50 -8.57 -9.47
C GLN A 75 -23.67 -7.54 -8.36
N LYS A 76 -24.56 -6.59 -8.56
CA LYS A 76 -24.88 -5.58 -7.53
C LYS A 76 -25.51 -6.25 -6.31
N PRO A 77 -25.08 -5.88 -5.09
CA PRO A 77 -25.73 -6.32 -3.87
C PRO A 77 -27.22 -5.93 -3.86
N SER A 78 -28.07 -6.88 -3.49
CA SER A 78 -29.54 -6.68 -3.46
C SER A 78 -30.22 -7.40 -2.30
N VAL A 79 -29.46 -8.08 -1.43
CA VAL A 79 -30.00 -8.74 -0.24
C VAL A 79 -30.43 -7.70 0.79
N LYS A 80 -31.72 -7.67 1.11
CA LYS A 80 -32.28 -6.66 1.98
C LYS A 80 -31.99 -6.93 3.47
N LYS A 81 -32.07 -5.86 4.26
CA LYS A 81 -31.77 -5.89 5.69
C LYS A 81 -32.65 -6.84 6.47
N GLU A 82 -33.93 -7.00 6.08
CA GLU A 82 -34.90 -7.87 6.72
C GLU A 82 -34.47 -9.35 6.73
N PHE A 83 -33.67 -9.76 5.75
CA PHE A 83 -33.10 -11.11 5.70
C PHE A 83 -32.28 -11.45 6.95
N VAL A 84 -31.59 -10.47 7.52
CA VAL A 84 -30.72 -10.66 8.70
C VAL A 84 -31.52 -10.92 9.98
N GLU A 85 -32.77 -10.43 10.08
CA GLU A 85 -33.60 -10.55 11.26
C GLU A 85 -33.97 -12.02 11.57
N GLU A 86 -33.95 -12.89 10.58
CA GLU A 86 -34.22 -14.32 10.71
C GLU A 86 -33.02 -15.16 11.12
N LEU A 87 -31.82 -14.59 11.05
CA LEU A 87 -30.56 -15.31 11.30
C LEU A 87 -30.16 -15.27 12.79
N LYS A 88 -29.51 -16.32 13.25
CA LYS A 88 -29.02 -16.45 14.65
C LYS A 88 -27.48 -16.42 14.71
N GLY A 89 -26.97 -16.00 15.87
CA GLY A 89 -25.54 -16.04 16.13
C GLY A 89 -24.71 -14.97 15.42
N ILE A 90 -25.34 -13.90 14.96
CA ILE A 90 -24.68 -12.79 14.30
C ILE A 90 -23.97 -11.90 15.34
N VAL A 91 -22.73 -11.54 15.04
CA VAL A 91 -21.94 -10.55 15.80
C VAL A 91 -21.95 -9.20 15.07
N ARG A 92 -21.81 -9.20 13.74
CA ARG A 92 -21.73 -7.98 12.95
C ARG A 92 -22.30 -8.19 11.55
N VAL A 93 -22.97 -7.18 11.05
CA VAL A 93 -23.38 -7.08 9.65
C VAL A 93 -22.73 -5.84 9.04
N GLU A 94 -22.13 -6.02 7.89
CA GLU A 94 -21.55 -4.94 7.10
C GLU A 94 -22.46 -4.71 5.89
N TYR A 95 -22.90 -3.47 5.74
CA TYR A 95 -23.79 -3.07 4.66
C TYR A 95 -23.02 -2.31 3.58
N THR A 96 -23.49 -2.41 2.35
CA THR A 96 -23.04 -1.55 1.25
C THR A 96 -23.47 -0.10 1.48
N ASN A 97 -22.93 0.82 0.70
CA ASN A 97 -23.32 2.24 0.75
C ASN A 97 -24.82 2.44 0.46
N GLU A 98 -25.42 1.54 -0.31
CA GLU A 98 -26.86 1.55 -0.64
C GLU A 98 -27.75 0.87 0.43
N GLY A 99 -27.14 0.31 1.49
CA GLY A 99 -27.84 -0.30 2.62
C GLY A 99 -28.22 -1.78 2.44
N TYR A 100 -27.71 -2.45 1.41
CA TYR A 100 -27.86 -3.90 1.25
C TYR A 100 -26.87 -4.68 2.10
N VAL A 101 -27.22 -5.93 2.45
CA VAL A 101 -26.33 -6.84 3.17
C VAL A 101 -25.14 -7.18 2.27
N GLY A 102 -23.94 -6.86 2.73
CA GLY A 102 -22.68 -7.21 2.04
C GLY A 102 -21.98 -8.37 2.72
N LEU A 103 -21.81 -8.33 4.05
CA LEU A 103 -21.10 -9.35 4.79
C LEU A 103 -21.69 -9.57 6.17
N ILE A 104 -21.77 -10.83 6.60
CA ILE A 104 -22.23 -11.24 7.93
C ILE A 104 -21.12 -11.99 8.64
N ARG A 105 -20.83 -11.61 9.89
CA ARG A 105 -19.89 -12.31 10.78
C ARG A 105 -20.64 -12.95 11.92
N TYR A 106 -20.35 -14.21 12.16
CA TYR A 106 -21.02 -15.04 13.18
C TYR A 106 -20.13 -15.20 14.43
N GLN A 107 -20.77 -15.62 15.56
CA GLN A 107 -20.10 -15.83 16.85
C GLN A 107 -19.01 -16.90 16.81
N ASP A 108 -19.16 -17.90 15.96
CA ASP A 108 -18.20 -18.99 15.76
C ASP A 108 -17.01 -18.58 14.87
N GLY A 109 -16.96 -17.32 14.43
CA GLY A 109 -15.95 -16.77 13.52
C GLY A 109 -16.21 -17.04 12.04
N SER A 110 -17.34 -17.68 11.70
CA SER A 110 -17.72 -17.90 10.29
C SER A 110 -18.17 -16.61 9.63
N ILE A 111 -18.05 -16.57 8.30
CA ILE A 111 -18.33 -15.37 7.49
C ILE A 111 -19.15 -15.77 6.27
N GLU A 112 -20.13 -14.96 5.93
CA GLU A 112 -20.90 -15.04 4.69
C GLU A 112 -20.87 -13.70 3.96
N CYS A 113 -20.64 -13.72 2.65
CA CYS A 113 -20.65 -12.55 1.79
C CYS A 113 -21.75 -12.66 0.74
N TYR A 114 -22.43 -11.56 0.50
CA TYR A 114 -23.58 -11.49 -0.38
C TYR A 114 -23.38 -10.44 -1.48
N THR A 115 -23.82 -10.81 -2.69
CA THR A 115 -24.12 -9.89 -3.79
C THR A 115 -25.63 -9.91 -4.02
N SER A 116 -26.12 -10.33 -5.17
CA SER A 116 -27.56 -10.61 -5.37
C SER A 116 -28.02 -11.87 -4.61
N GLN A 117 -27.10 -12.76 -4.29
CA GLN A 117 -27.27 -14.00 -3.52
C GLN A 117 -26.02 -14.22 -2.67
N LEU A 118 -25.95 -15.34 -1.96
CA LEU A 118 -24.74 -15.77 -1.25
C LEU A 118 -23.60 -16.00 -2.25
N LEU A 119 -22.56 -15.18 -2.16
CA LEU A 119 -21.37 -15.30 -3.01
C LEU A 119 -20.39 -16.30 -2.44
N TYR A 120 -20.07 -16.20 -1.14
CA TYR A 120 -19.21 -17.16 -0.48
C TYR A 120 -19.55 -17.33 0.99
N ARG A 121 -19.17 -18.51 1.51
CA ARG A 121 -19.15 -18.83 2.95
C ARG A 121 -17.77 -19.29 3.38
N TYR A 122 -17.30 -18.78 4.49
CA TYR A 122 -16.13 -19.31 5.20
C TYR A 122 -16.56 -19.90 6.53
N SER A 123 -16.31 -21.19 6.76
CA SER A 123 -16.51 -21.87 8.03
C SER A 123 -15.23 -21.81 8.84
N HIS A 124 -15.24 -21.09 9.96
CA HIS A 124 -14.06 -20.97 10.82
C HIS A 124 -13.70 -22.31 11.49
N GLN A 125 -14.69 -23.08 11.88
CA GLN A 125 -14.49 -24.38 12.54
C GLN A 125 -13.87 -25.40 11.59
N GLU A 126 -14.33 -25.47 10.36
CA GLU A 126 -13.87 -26.43 9.35
C GLU A 126 -12.66 -25.92 8.55
N LYS A 127 -12.30 -24.63 8.69
CA LYS A 127 -11.31 -23.95 7.84
C LYS A 127 -11.62 -24.05 6.35
N LEU A 128 -12.90 -24.05 6.03
CA LEU A 128 -13.40 -24.31 4.69
C LEU A 128 -14.04 -23.06 4.07
N PHE A 129 -13.58 -22.74 2.87
CA PHE A 129 -14.15 -21.71 2.02
C PHE A 129 -15.02 -22.36 0.94
N THR A 130 -16.22 -21.85 0.70
CA THR A 130 -17.09 -22.28 -0.39
C THR A 130 -17.52 -21.05 -1.19
N LEU A 131 -17.24 -21.05 -2.49
CA LEU A 131 -17.72 -20.06 -3.45
C LEU A 131 -18.97 -20.60 -4.15
N TYR A 132 -19.96 -19.73 -4.32
CA TYR A 132 -21.23 -20.03 -4.99
C TYR A 132 -21.32 -19.26 -6.31
N ASP A 133 -22.08 -19.78 -7.23
CA ASP A 133 -22.59 -19.07 -8.40
C ASP A 133 -24.12 -19.20 -8.49
N SER A 134 -24.72 -18.69 -9.55
CA SER A 134 -26.19 -18.75 -9.75
C SER A 134 -26.76 -20.18 -9.81
N LYS A 135 -25.91 -21.21 -9.93
CA LYS A 135 -26.29 -22.63 -10.00
C LYS A 135 -25.98 -23.40 -8.70
N GLY A 136 -25.45 -22.74 -7.68
CA GLY A 136 -25.10 -23.32 -6.37
C GLY A 136 -23.62 -23.35 -6.06
N GLU A 137 -23.14 -24.32 -5.29
CA GLU A 137 -21.72 -24.45 -4.94
C GLU A 137 -20.85 -24.67 -6.19
N LEU A 138 -19.86 -23.79 -6.37
CA LEU A 138 -18.94 -23.81 -7.50
C LEU A 138 -17.57 -24.33 -7.11
N LEU A 139 -16.98 -23.79 -6.06
CA LEU A 139 -15.62 -23.98 -5.67
C LEU A 139 -15.51 -24.18 -4.16
N LYS A 140 -14.74 -25.18 -3.72
CA LYS A 140 -14.53 -25.48 -2.31
C LYS A 140 -13.05 -25.55 -2.02
N GLY A 141 -12.60 -24.83 -0.99
CA GLY A 141 -11.19 -24.72 -0.67
C GLY A 141 -10.88 -24.87 0.81
N ASP A 142 -9.83 -25.61 1.13
CA ASP A 142 -9.23 -25.64 2.44
C ASP A 142 -8.28 -24.44 2.60
N VAL A 143 -8.53 -23.63 3.61
CA VAL A 143 -7.76 -22.41 3.91
C VAL A 143 -6.98 -22.54 5.24
N SER A 144 -6.78 -23.76 5.72
CA SER A 144 -6.07 -24.06 6.97
C SER A 144 -4.56 -23.85 6.89
N GLU A 145 -3.98 -23.90 5.70
CA GLU A 145 -2.53 -23.80 5.46
C GLU A 145 -2.20 -22.64 4.53
N ASN A 146 -0.93 -22.24 4.48
CA ASN A 146 -0.43 -21.15 3.63
C ASN A 146 -0.60 -21.42 2.12
N TYR A 147 -0.94 -22.65 1.72
CA TYR A 147 -1.14 -23.04 0.33
C TYR A 147 -2.59 -23.49 0.13
N HIS A 148 -3.42 -22.52 -0.21
CA HIS A 148 -4.84 -22.77 -0.46
C HIS A 148 -5.02 -23.66 -1.70
N SER A 149 -5.74 -24.76 -1.55
CA SER A 149 -6.19 -25.61 -2.66
C SER A 149 -7.70 -25.49 -2.83
N TYR A 150 -8.15 -25.42 -4.07
CA TYR A 150 -9.55 -25.23 -4.41
C TYR A 150 -10.00 -26.34 -5.36
N GLN A 151 -11.05 -27.05 -5.01
CA GLN A 151 -11.70 -28.01 -5.88
C GLN A 151 -12.88 -27.36 -6.61
N ASN A 152 -12.87 -27.42 -7.93
CA ASN A 152 -14.05 -27.09 -8.73
C ASN A 152 -15.04 -28.25 -8.63
N LEU A 153 -16.20 -27.99 -8.04
CA LEU A 153 -17.18 -29.05 -7.76
C LEU A 153 -17.91 -29.58 -8.99
N ARG A 154 -17.79 -28.91 -10.15
CA ARG A 154 -18.37 -29.33 -11.41
C ARG A 154 -17.42 -30.14 -12.27
N SER A 155 -16.15 -29.72 -12.37
CA SER A 155 -15.14 -30.47 -13.11
C SER A 155 -14.48 -31.57 -12.28
N GLY A 156 -14.54 -31.47 -10.93
CA GLY A 156 -13.81 -32.32 -10.00
C GLY A 156 -12.31 -32.01 -9.90
N GLU A 157 -11.82 -31.05 -10.68
CA GLU A 157 -10.41 -30.67 -10.69
C GLU A 157 -10.04 -29.85 -9.46
N THR A 158 -8.83 -30.06 -8.97
CA THR A 158 -8.27 -29.33 -7.83
C THR A 158 -7.13 -28.45 -8.31
N TYR A 159 -7.17 -27.19 -7.90
CA TYR A 159 -6.17 -26.17 -8.23
C TYR A 159 -5.59 -25.56 -6.98
N THR A 160 -4.28 -25.31 -6.99
CA THR A 160 -3.69 -24.35 -6.05
C THR A 160 -4.02 -22.93 -6.49
N GLN A 161 -3.95 -21.98 -5.56
CA GLN A 161 -4.08 -20.56 -5.88
C GLN A 161 -3.18 -20.13 -7.06
N TRP A 162 -1.94 -20.62 -7.11
CA TRP A 162 -0.96 -20.29 -8.15
C TRP A 162 -1.29 -20.90 -9.50
N GLN A 163 -1.93 -22.06 -9.51
CA GLN A 163 -2.46 -22.64 -10.76
C GLN A 163 -3.60 -21.80 -11.31
N LEU A 164 -4.49 -21.26 -10.43
CA LEU A 164 -5.55 -20.34 -10.87
C LEU A 164 -4.97 -19.04 -11.43
N VAL A 165 -3.96 -18.45 -10.78
CA VAL A 165 -3.24 -17.29 -11.31
C VAL A 165 -2.62 -17.59 -12.66
N SER A 166 -1.91 -18.73 -12.78
CA SER A 166 -1.25 -19.13 -14.02
C SER A 166 -2.24 -19.35 -15.15
N LEU A 167 -3.36 -20.01 -14.88
CA LEU A 167 -4.44 -20.24 -15.86
C LEU A 167 -5.04 -18.91 -16.34
N TYR A 168 -5.30 -18.00 -15.40
CA TYR A 168 -5.80 -16.67 -15.77
C TYR A 168 -4.82 -15.93 -16.67
N LEU A 169 -3.54 -15.87 -16.31
CA LEU A 169 -2.52 -15.18 -17.08
C LEU A 169 -2.28 -15.80 -18.47
N VAL A 170 -2.31 -17.14 -18.59
CA VAL A 170 -2.20 -17.81 -19.89
C VAL A 170 -3.33 -17.39 -20.83
N ASN A 171 -4.55 -17.34 -20.32
CA ASN A 171 -5.73 -17.06 -21.13
C ASN A 171 -5.90 -15.58 -21.48
N ASN A 172 -5.30 -14.66 -20.71
CA ASN A 172 -5.53 -13.23 -20.83
C ASN A 172 -4.28 -12.40 -21.16
N SER A 173 -3.15 -13.04 -21.42
CA SER A 173 -1.90 -12.35 -21.73
C SER A 173 -1.08 -13.01 -22.83
N THR A 174 -0.17 -12.22 -23.40
CA THR A 174 0.82 -12.63 -24.40
C THR A 174 2.24 -12.61 -23.81
N VAL A 175 3.24 -13.04 -24.57
CA VAL A 175 4.66 -12.97 -24.19
C VAL A 175 5.21 -11.54 -24.18
N GLU A 176 4.53 -10.61 -24.86
CA GLU A 176 4.93 -9.21 -24.93
C GLU A 176 4.45 -8.40 -23.72
N ASP A 177 3.48 -8.93 -22.98
CA ASP A 177 2.95 -8.28 -21.77
C ASP A 177 3.96 -8.32 -20.63
N ARG A 178 3.78 -7.43 -19.68
CA ARG A 178 4.66 -7.27 -18.50
C ARG A 178 3.91 -7.64 -17.24
N PHE A 179 4.64 -8.20 -16.30
CA PHE A 179 4.06 -8.68 -15.05
C PHE A 179 4.86 -8.11 -13.89
N ILE A 180 4.18 -7.46 -12.94
CA ILE A 180 4.78 -6.91 -11.73
C ILE A 180 4.16 -7.64 -10.54
N ILE A 181 4.95 -8.33 -9.74
CA ILE A 181 4.52 -8.84 -8.44
C ILE A 181 4.88 -7.80 -7.39
N ASP A 182 3.87 -7.25 -6.76
CA ASP A 182 4.03 -6.34 -5.63
C ASP A 182 4.23 -7.15 -4.34
N MET A 183 5.22 -6.75 -3.55
CA MET A 183 5.66 -7.43 -2.34
C MET A 183 6.27 -8.81 -2.60
N VAL A 184 7.59 -8.85 -2.51
CA VAL A 184 8.35 -10.09 -2.67
C VAL A 184 8.25 -10.90 -1.38
N ASN A 185 7.57 -12.01 -1.44
CA ASN A 185 7.51 -13.05 -0.43
C ASN A 185 7.76 -14.42 -1.10
N GLU A 186 7.22 -15.51 -0.59
CA GLU A 186 7.37 -16.86 -1.20
C GLU A 186 6.67 -17.01 -2.57
N TYR A 187 5.75 -16.15 -2.89
CA TYR A 187 4.98 -16.13 -4.13
C TYR A 187 5.82 -16.23 -5.39
N PRO A 188 6.82 -15.37 -5.57
CA PRO A 188 7.66 -15.41 -6.74
C PRO A 188 8.17 -16.82 -7.06
N LEU A 189 8.62 -17.56 -6.06
CA LEU A 189 9.16 -18.91 -6.28
C LEU A 189 8.15 -19.87 -6.88
N GLN A 190 6.89 -19.78 -6.50
CA GLN A 190 5.83 -20.65 -7.03
C GLN A 190 5.46 -20.32 -8.48
N LEU A 191 5.43 -19.04 -8.82
CA LEU A 191 5.16 -18.60 -10.18
C LEU A 191 6.37 -18.71 -11.11
N ARG A 192 7.58 -18.85 -10.57
CA ARG A 192 8.83 -18.89 -11.34
C ARG A 192 8.79 -19.88 -12.52
N LYS A 193 8.35 -21.10 -12.28
CA LYS A 193 8.26 -22.12 -13.35
C LYS A 193 7.34 -21.68 -14.47
N PHE A 194 6.20 -21.08 -14.13
CA PHE A 194 5.27 -20.56 -15.12
C PHE A 194 5.93 -19.50 -16.00
N PHE A 195 6.56 -18.48 -15.43
CA PHE A 195 7.19 -17.40 -16.20
C PHE A 195 8.39 -17.88 -17.00
N GLN A 196 9.25 -18.75 -16.42
CA GLN A 196 10.37 -19.35 -17.13
C GLN A 196 9.94 -20.20 -18.35
N ASN A 197 8.89 -20.99 -18.19
CA ASN A 197 8.41 -21.88 -19.26
C ASN A 197 7.65 -21.14 -20.37
N THR A 198 7.10 -19.96 -20.08
CA THR A 198 6.27 -19.20 -21.02
C THR A 198 6.99 -18.03 -21.67
N GLY A 199 8.25 -17.75 -21.30
CA GLY A 199 9.04 -16.64 -21.84
C GLY A 199 8.50 -15.24 -21.50
N ARG A 200 7.60 -15.13 -20.52
CA ARG A 200 7.00 -13.85 -20.09
C ARG A 200 7.93 -13.09 -19.16
N THR A 201 7.95 -11.76 -19.29
CA THR A 201 8.82 -10.90 -18.45
C THR A 201 8.12 -10.55 -17.14
N LEU A 202 8.73 -10.99 -16.04
CA LEU A 202 8.24 -10.74 -14.68
C LEU A 202 9.20 -9.85 -13.91
N PHE A 203 8.64 -8.85 -13.25
CA PHE A 203 9.31 -7.95 -12.31
C PHE A 203 8.83 -8.25 -10.89
N ALA A 204 9.76 -8.41 -9.95
CA ALA A 204 9.46 -8.45 -8.52
C ALA A 204 9.69 -7.05 -7.93
N TYR A 205 8.63 -6.41 -7.42
CA TYR A 205 8.70 -5.07 -6.85
C TYR A 205 8.65 -5.12 -5.32
N THR A 206 9.73 -4.67 -4.69
CA THR A 206 9.93 -4.76 -3.25
C THR A 206 9.80 -3.41 -2.57
N HIS A 207 8.98 -3.34 -1.53
CA HIS A 207 8.76 -2.16 -0.69
C HIS A 207 9.53 -2.17 0.64
N TYR A 208 10.52 -3.04 0.83
CA TYR A 208 11.29 -3.16 2.08
C TYR A 208 12.70 -2.60 1.96
N ASN A 209 13.22 -2.06 3.06
CA ASN A 209 14.61 -1.61 3.18
C ASN A 209 15.55 -2.70 3.70
N ILE A 210 15.00 -3.69 4.37
CA ILE A 210 15.78 -4.77 4.99
C ILE A 210 15.49 -6.04 4.21
N LEU A 211 16.55 -6.63 3.67
CA LEU A 211 16.50 -7.92 3.03
C LEU A 211 16.92 -8.97 4.05
N ASP A 212 15.99 -9.83 4.43
CA ASP A 212 16.35 -11.07 5.10
C ASP A 212 17.10 -12.02 4.13
N PRO A 213 17.76 -13.07 4.63
CA PRO A 213 18.51 -14.00 3.79
C PRO A 213 17.65 -14.70 2.71
N GLN A 214 16.38 -14.98 3.01
CA GLN A 214 15.45 -15.64 2.10
C GLN A 214 15.06 -14.71 0.94
N MET A 215 14.73 -13.47 1.25
CA MET A 215 14.43 -12.45 0.25
C MET A 215 15.65 -12.11 -0.60
N LYS A 216 16.83 -12.04 0.01
CA LYS A 216 18.09 -11.84 -0.73
C LYS A 216 18.34 -12.98 -1.72
N PHE A 217 18.09 -14.22 -1.33
CA PHE A 217 18.18 -15.38 -2.22
C PHE A 217 17.19 -15.27 -3.38
N VAL A 218 15.93 -14.89 -3.11
CA VAL A 218 14.91 -14.67 -4.15
C VAL A 218 15.38 -13.60 -5.14
N LEU A 219 15.83 -12.45 -4.66
CA LEU A 219 16.28 -11.34 -5.50
C LEU A 219 17.52 -11.70 -6.35
N GLN A 220 18.43 -12.53 -5.83
CA GLN A 220 19.63 -12.96 -6.56
C GLN A 220 19.36 -14.01 -7.63
N ASN A 221 18.31 -14.80 -7.47
CA ASN A 221 18.05 -15.97 -8.31
C ASN A 221 16.85 -15.82 -9.23
N TRP A 222 16.19 -14.68 -9.23
CA TRP A 222 14.89 -14.54 -9.85
C TRP A 222 14.75 -13.22 -10.63
N CYS A 223 14.29 -13.27 -11.86
CA CYS A 223 13.85 -12.19 -12.77
C CYS A 223 14.45 -10.78 -12.57
N GLN A 224 13.82 -9.80 -13.16
CA GLN A 224 14.20 -8.39 -13.01
C GLN A 224 13.63 -7.86 -11.69
N ASN A 225 14.51 -7.46 -10.79
CA ASN A 225 14.12 -7.00 -9.47
C ASN A 225 14.02 -5.48 -9.43
N LEU A 226 12.86 -4.99 -9.04
CA LEU A 226 12.58 -3.58 -8.80
C LEU A 226 12.45 -3.31 -7.31
N VAL A 227 12.95 -2.19 -6.86
CA VAL A 227 12.89 -1.80 -5.45
C VAL A 227 12.37 -0.38 -5.32
N ALA A 228 11.50 -0.16 -4.35
CA ALA A 228 11.02 1.18 -4.01
C ALA A 228 12.04 1.96 -3.17
N SER A 229 13.14 1.33 -2.73
CA SER A 229 14.17 1.96 -1.91
C SER A 229 15.39 2.33 -2.76
N PRO A 230 15.74 3.63 -2.87
CA PRO A 230 16.96 4.04 -3.56
C PRO A 230 18.22 3.53 -2.85
N VAL A 231 18.14 3.28 -1.54
CA VAL A 231 19.24 2.75 -0.74
C VAL A 231 19.56 1.30 -1.09
N LEU A 232 18.55 0.51 -1.46
CA LEU A 232 18.76 -0.89 -1.83
C LEU A 232 19.51 -1.01 -3.17
N GLU A 233 19.22 -0.15 -4.13
CA GLU A 233 19.99 -0.12 -5.38
C GLU A 233 21.46 0.25 -5.13
N GLU A 234 21.73 1.27 -4.30
CA GLU A 234 23.13 1.62 -3.93
C GLU A 234 23.86 0.48 -3.23
N ARG A 235 23.16 -0.31 -2.38
CA ARG A 235 23.78 -1.40 -1.60
C ARG A 235 23.98 -2.69 -2.37
N LEU A 236 23.06 -3.03 -3.24
CA LEU A 236 23.03 -4.31 -3.95
C LEU A 236 23.62 -4.19 -5.36
N GLY A 237 23.66 -2.99 -5.90
CA GLY A 237 24.09 -2.70 -7.25
C GLY A 237 22.99 -2.82 -8.30
N SER A 238 23.04 -1.96 -9.30
CA SER A 238 22.05 -1.87 -10.38
C SER A 238 21.95 -3.12 -11.27
N ASN A 239 22.92 -4.03 -11.19
CA ASN A 239 22.89 -5.32 -11.88
C ASN A 239 21.97 -6.34 -11.21
N LEU A 240 21.66 -6.16 -9.90
CA LEU A 240 20.80 -7.06 -9.13
C LEU A 240 19.42 -6.50 -8.93
N VAL A 241 19.34 -5.20 -8.68
CA VAL A 241 18.08 -4.49 -8.42
C VAL A 241 18.10 -3.13 -9.11
N ARG A 242 16.94 -2.66 -9.55
CA ARG A 242 16.76 -1.32 -10.10
C ARG A 242 15.76 -0.56 -9.26
N PHE A 243 16.13 0.65 -8.90
CA PHE A 243 15.22 1.54 -8.18
C PHE A 243 14.12 2.04 -9.13
N LEU A 244 12.88 1.93 -8.67
CA LEU A 244 11.71 2.48 -9.32
C LEU A 244 10.86 3.22 -8.28
N PRO A 245 10.67 4.54 -8.42
CA PRO A 245 9.90 5.33 -7.46
C PRO A 245 8.47 4.82 -7.33
N PRO A 246 7.94 4.67 -6.09
CA PRO A 246 6.56 4.22 -5.89
C PRO A 246 5.51 5.31 -6.15
N ILE A 247 5.93 6.57 -6.14
CA ILE A 247 5.10 7.74 -6.41
C ILE A 247 5.86 8.76 -7.26
N TYR A 248 5.14 9.72 -7.81
CA TYR A 248 5.71 10.93 -8.39
C TYR A 248 5.07 12.16 -7.75
N VAL A 249 5.70 13.31 -7.93
CA VAL A 249 5.15 14.63 -7.57
C VAL A 249 4.91 15.45 -8.84
N LYS A 250 3.83 16.21 -8.86
CA LYS A 250 3.47 16.99 -10.06
C LYS A 250 4.47 18.11 -10.32
N GLU A 251 4.64 18.97 -9.35
CA GLU A 251 5.57 20.10 -9.36
C GLU A 251 6.00 20.39 -7.94
N GLY A 252 7.17 21.00 -7.77
CA GLY A 252 7.68 21.40 -6.47
C GLY A 252 7.73 22.90 -6.32
N ILE A 253 7.47 23.36 -5.10
CA ILE A 253 7.51 24.78 -4.73
C ILE A 253 8.73 25.00 -3.83
N GLU A 254 9.53 26.03 -4.17
CA GLU A 254 10.61 26.48 -3.27
C GLU A 254 10.10 27.61 -2.40
N LYS A 255 10.37 27.51 -1.11
CA LYS A 255 10.03 28.54 -0.14
C LYS A 255 11.22 28.87 0.75
N GLU A 256 11.25 30.12 1.22
CA GLU A 256 12.19 30.57 2.25
C GLU A 256 11.41 31.05 3.46
N TYR A 257 11.91 30.70 4.63
CA TYR A 257 11.28 31.02 5.92
C TYR A 257 12.25 31.80 6.80
N THR A 258 11.74 32.82 7.45
CA THR A 258 12.49 33.52 8.52
C THR A 258 12.41 32.80 9.86
N SER A 259 11.36 32.03 10.07
CA SER A 259 11.19 31.08 11.18
C SER A 259 10.29 29.95 10.73
N VAL A 260 10.37 28.79 11.39
CA VAL A 260 9.48 27.65 11.14
C VAL A 260 8.87 27.21 12.46
N THR A 261 7.57 27.41 12.60
CA THR A 261 6.83 27.17 13.84
C THR A 261 5.60 26.29 13.67
N ASP A 262 5.11 26.10 12.46
CA ASP A 262 3.98 25.23 12.13
C ASP A 262 4.46 23.95 11.41
N TRP A 263 4.28 22.80 12.07
CA TRP A 263 4.83 21.53 11.66
C TRP A 263 3.74 20.49 11.47
N CYS A 264 3.96 19.54 10.56
CA CYS A 264 3.12 18.36 10.45
C CYS A 264 3.91 17.06 10.51
N ILE A 265 3.24 15.99 10.89
CA ILE A 265 3.69 14.59 10.81
C ILE A 265 2.56 13.76 10.21
N VAL A 266 2.89 12.84 9.31
CA VAL A 266 1.91 12.12 8.49
C VAL A 266 2.21 10.63 8.48
N GLY A 267 1.19 9.80 8.70
CA GLY A 267 1.28 8.36 8.53
C GLY A 267 0.53 7.54 9.56
N ASN A 268 0.65 6.22 9.44
CA ASN A 268 0.17 5.27 10.43
C ASN A 268 1.20 5.20 11.59
N MET A 269 0.86 5.80 12.74
CA MET A 269 1.78 6.02 13.86
C MET A 269 2.03 4.75 14.68
N THR A 270 2.54 3.71 14.03
CA THR A 270 3.04 2.51 14.70
C THR A 270 4.26 2.85 15.57
N PHE A 271 4.71 1.91 16.40
CA PHE A 271 5.92 2.08 17.21
C PHE A 271 7.18 2.42 16.37
N LEU A 272 7.23 1.98 15.11
CA LEU A 272 8.33 2.29 14.18
C LEU A 272 8.36 3.76 13.78
N LYS A 273 7.23 4.45 13.80
CA LYS A 273 7.14 5.88 13.45
C LYS A 273 7.54 6.82 14.58
N ARG A 274 7.58 6.36 15.82
CA ARG A 274 8.03 7.10 17.02
C ARG A 274 7.45 8.52 17.14
N CYS A 275 6.19 8.70 16.75
CA CYS A 275 5.51 10.01 16.77
C CYS A 275 5.52 10.64 18.17
N GLU A 276 5.59 9.84 19.22
CA GLU A 276 5.71 10.27 20.61
C GLU A 276 6.95 11.15 20.88
N TRP A 277 7.99 11.05 20.05
CA TRP A 277 9.16 11.93 20.15
C TRP A 277 8.80 13.36 19.76
N ALA A 278 8.03 13.53 18.71
CA ALA A 278 7.53 14.84 18.30
C ALA A 278 6.57 15.40 19.36
N ILE A 279 5.59 14.62 19.81
CA ILE A 279 4.63 15.06 20.84
C ILE A 279 5.37 15.57 22.11
N LYS A 280 6.37 14.80 22.59
CA LYS A 280 7.19 15.20 23.76
C LYS A 280 7.97 16.47 23.50
N ALA A 281 8.54 16.66 22.30
CA ALA A 281 9.27 17.88 21.97
C ALA A 281 8.36 19.10 21.96
N PHE A 282 7.16 18.99 21.36
CA PHE A 282 6.20 20.10 21.29
C PHE A 282 5.55 20.44 22.62
N ARG A 283 5.43 19.50 23.56
CA ARG A 283 5.01 19.78 24.93
C ARG A 283 5.92 20.81 25.63
N GLU A 284 7.19 20.85 25.27
CA GLU A 284 8.16 21.80 25.77
C GLU A 284 8.36 23.04 24.89
N LEU A 285 7.60 23.16 23.81
CA LEU A 285 7.67 24.23 22.80
C LEU A 285 6.29 24.84 22.54
N PRO A 286 5.64 25.49 23.52
CA PRO A 286 4.24 25.90 23.39
C PRO A 286 3.97 26.91 22.26
N ASP A 287 5.00 27.66 21.84
CA ASP A 287 4.89 28.64 20.76
C ASP A 287 5.06 28.01 19.34
N SER A 288 5.27 26.73 19.26
CA SER A 288 5.30 25.99 17.99
C SER A 288 4.11 25.03 17.92
N LYS A 289 3.58 24.79 16.72
CA LYS A 289 2.42 23.93 16.49
C LYS A 289 2.83 22.64 15.80
N LEU A 290 2.19 21.53 16.15
CA LEU A 290 2.29 20.25 15.47
C LEU A 290 0.90 19.75 15.08
N THR A 291 0.72 19.36 13.83
CA THR A 291 -0.49 18.68 13.36
C THR A 291 -0.16 17.24 12.98
N ILE A 292 -0.92 16.29 13.55
CA ILE A 292 -0.79 14.86 13.31
C ILE A 292 -1.89 14.41 12.35
N TYR A 293 -1.49 13.87 11.20
CA TYR A 293 -2.38 13.24 10.19
C TYR A 293 -2.16 11.74 10.19
N GLY A 294 -3.25 10.96 10.29
CA GLY A 294 -3.23 9.50 10.36
C GLY A 294 -3.88 8.99 11.64
N ASN A 295 -3.21 8.14 12.39
CA ASN A 295 -3.66 7.71 13.72
C ASN A 295 -2.73 8.19 14.82
N LEU A 296 -3.21 8.20 16.05
CA LEU A 296 -2.39 8.49 17.21
C LEU A 296 -1.42 7.33 17.51
N PRO A 297 -0.27 7.61 18.14
CA PRO A 297 0.61 6.57 18.66
C PRO A 297 -0.12 5.63 19.62
N VAL A 298 0.28 4.38 19.67
CA VAL A 298 -0.29 3.40 20.61
C VAL A 298 -0.17 3.91 22.04
N GLY A 299 -1.27 3.89 22.78
CA GLY A 299 -1.35 4.36 24.16
C GLY A 299 -1.57 5.87 24.34
N TYR A 300 -1.80 6.60 23.24
CA TYR A 300 -2.20 8.01 23.31
C TYR A 300 -3.68 8.18 22.94
N THR A 301 -4.32 9.10 23.63
CA THR A 301 -5.63 9.66 23.28
C THR A 301 -5.48 11.16 22.95
N GLU A 302 -6.51 11.79 22.44
CA GLU A 302 -6.48 13.24 22.19
C GLU A 302 -6.28 14.05 23.45
N GLU A 303 -6.75 13.55 24.61
CA GLU A 303 -6.58 14.18 25.91
C GLU A 303 -5.12 14.20 26.41
N ASP A 304 -4.28 13.30 25.90
CA ASP A 304 -2.85 13.24 26.25
C ASP A 304 -2.01 14.27 25.48
N LEU A 305 -2.59 14.90 24.45
CA LEU A 305 -1.90 15.85 23.60
C LEU A 305 -1.76 17.21 24.29
N PRO A 306 -0.61 17.89 24.18
CA PRO A 306 -0.48 19.29 24.62
C PRO A 306 -1.32 20.21 23.73
N GLU A 307 -1.71 21.39 24.25
CA GLU A 307 -2.61 22.35 23.57
C GLU A 307 -2.14 22.78 22.16
N ASN A 308 -0.84 22.78 21.95
CA ASN A 308 -0.21 23.15 20.67
C ASN A 308 -0.03 21.95 19.71
N VAL A 309 -0.56 20.77 20.04
CA VAL A 309 -0.55 19.57 19.18
C VAL A 309 -1.98 19.23 18.79
N GLN A 310 -2.28 19.24 17.50
CA GLN A 310 -3.59 18.92 16.96
C GLN A 310 -3.58 17.54 16.29
N PHE A 311 -4.63 16.76 16.53
CA PHE A 311 -4.90 15.52 15.81
C PHE A 311 -6.01 15.74 14.78
N LYS A 312 -5.78 15.35 13.55
CA LYS A 312 -6.74 15.50 12.43
C LYS A 312 -7.28 14.19 11.91
N GLY A 313 -6.78 13.07 12.43
CA GLY A 313 -7.16 11.77 11.90
C GLY A 313 -6.64 11.53 10.49
N PHE A 314 -7.20 10.54 9.84
CA PHE A 314 -6.92 10.26 8.44
C PHE A 314 -7.53 11.33 7.53
N VAL A 315 -6.74 11.81 6.59
CA VAL A 315 -7.20 12.69 5.50
C VAL A 315 -6.68 12.13 4.18
N GLU A 316 -7.51 12.13 3.18
CA GLU A 316 -7.15 11.62 1.84
C GLU A 316 -6.03 12.45 1.21
N ASN A 317 -6.17 13.77 1.27
CA ASN A 317 -5.18 14.73 0.79
C ASN A 317 -4.69 15.57 1.97
N VAL A 318 -3.42 15.36 2.35
CA VAL A 318 -2.80 16.14 3.42
C VAL A 318 -2.60 17.57 2.95
N PRO A 319 -3.13 18.59 3.66
CA PRO A 319 -2.99 19.99 3.27
C PRO A 319 -1.60 20.54 3.64
N TYR A 320 -0.55 20.03 2.99
CA TYR A 320 0.84 20.44 3.25
C TYR A 320 1.08 21.94 3.09
N GLU A 321 0.33 22.59 2.19
CA GLU A 321 0.41 24.04 1.95
C GLU A 321 0.11 24.90 3.19
N ASN A 322 -0.59 24.34 4.17
CA ASN A 322 -0.92 25.02 5.42
C ASN A 322 0.18 24.90 6.48
N HIS A 323 1.29 24.24 6.17
CA HIS A 323 2.40 24.02 7.10
C HIS A 323 3.70 24.59 6.55
N GLU A 324 4.66 24.81 7.45
CA GLU A 324 6.00 25.31 7.14
C GLU A 324 7.04 24.18 7.18
N GLY A 325 6.81 23.18 8.02
CA GLY A 325 7.72 22.08 8.25
C GLY A 325 7.06 20.70 8.35
N TYR A 326 7.83 19.68 8.00
CA TYR A 326 7.47 18.27 8.11
C TYR A 326 8.46 17.54 9.00
N ILE A 327 7.98 16.66 9.88
CA ILE A 327 8.81 15.84 10.76
C ILE A 327 8.57 14.36 10.49
N SER A 328 9.64 13.58 10.35
CA SER A 328 9.57 12.12 10.40
C SER A 328 10.52 11.57 11.46
N CYS A 329 9.93 10.99 12.51
CA CYS A 329 10.68 10.29 13.57
C CYS A 329 10.91 8.81 13.26
N SER A 330 10.58 8.33 12.07
CA SER A 330 10.56 6.92 11.70
C SER A 330 11.93 6.24 11.88
N MET A 331 11.88 4.96 12.27
CA MET A 331 13.06 4.08 12.35
C MET A 331 13.31 3.35 11.03
N SER A 332 12.27 3.20 10.21
CA SER A 332 12.36 2.44 8.96
C SER A 332 11.36 2.97 7.95
N GLU A 333 11.89 3.46 6.84
CA GLU A 333 11.16 3.86 5.64
C GLU A 333 11.79 3.19 4.43
N CYS A 334 10.95 2.81 3.48
CA CYS A 334 11.43 2.34 2.20
C CYS A 334 11.77 3.52 1.27
N PHE A 335 10.81 4.39 1.06
CA PHE A 335 10.91 5.58 0.20
C PHE A 335 10.60 6.89 0.92
N ALA A 336 9.91 6.86 2.07
CA ALA A 336 9.43 8.03 2.80
C ALA A 336 8.52 8.95 1.97
N ASN A 337 7.46 8.38 1.38
CA ASN A 337 6.51 9.09 0.51
C ASN A 337 6.08 10.46 1.06
N ALA A 338 5.66 10.50 2.32
CA ALA A 338 5.19 11.74 2.96
C ALA A 338 6.27 12.83 3.03
N ALA A 339 7.56 12.46 3.16
CA ALA A 339 8.66 13.42 3.13
C ALA A 339 8.86 14.00 1.72
N VAL A 340 8.78 13.15 0.69
CA VAL A 340 8.88 13.58 -0.71
C VAL A 340 7.71 14.51 -1.06
N GLU A 341 6.49 14.13 -0.68
CA GLU A 341 5.30 14.97 -0.87
C GLU A 341 5.44 16.31 -0.15
N ALA A 342 5.75 16.30 1.15
CA ALA A 342 5.92 17.53 1.94
C ALA A 342 6.97 18.47 1.32
N SER A 343 8.09 17.91 0.84
CA SER A 343 9.12 18.71 0.17
C SER A 343 8.60 19.38 -1.09
N SER A 344 7.69 18.76 -1.85
CA SER A 344 7.12 19.34 -3.07
C SER A 344 6.21 20.55 -2.79
N PHE A 345 5.65 20.63 -1.59
CA PHE A 345 4.88 21.81 -1.14
C PHE A 345 5.77 22.91 -0.53
N GLY A 346 7.08 22.74 -0.58
CA GLY A 346 8.04 23.72 -0.07
C GLY A 346 8.25 23.68 1.44
N LEU A 347 8.00 22.54 2.09
CA LEU A 347 8.23 22.41 3.53
C LEU A 347 9.70 22.17 3.86
N VAL A 348 10.13 22.66 4.99
CA VAL A 348 11.40 22.25 5.63
C VAL A 348 11.21 20.86 6.21
N CYS A 349 12.11 19.92 5.93
CA CYS A 349 11.99 18.55 6.42
C CYS A 349 13.03 18.22 7.50
N LEU A 350 12.53 17.73 8.65
CA LEU A 350 13.33 17.15 9.74
C LEU A 350 13.16 15.65 9.75
N LEU A 351 14.24 14.90 9.53
CA LEU A 351 14.20 13.47 9.36
C LEU A 351 15.05 12.74 10.40
N SER A 352 14.58 11.57 10.85
CA SER A 352 15.34 10.73 11.77
C SER A 352 16.58 10.14 11.11
N ASP A 353 17.78 10.34 11.69
CA ASP A 353 19.06 9.84 11.19
C ASP A 353 19.28 8.33 11.41
N VAL A 354 18.33 7.62 12.01
CA VAL A 354 18.44 6.16 12.14
C VAL A 354 17.90 5.42 10.90
N ASP A 355 17.05 6.07 10.14
CA ASP A 355 16.48 5.52 8.92
C ASP A 355 17.39 5.73 7.70
N LEU A 356 17.46 4.73 6.83
CA LEU A 356 18.35 4.74 5.69
C LEU A 356 17.84 5.60 4.54
N ALA A 357 16.53 5.61 4.28
CA ALA A 357 15.94 6.47 3.27
C ALA A 357 16.09 7.95 3.67
N HIS A 358 15.90 8.26 4.95
CA HIS A 358 16.12 9.60 5.49
C HIS A 358 17.56 10.07 5.32
N LYS A 359 18.54 9.21 5.61
CA LYS A 359 19.97 9.52 5.37
C LYS A 359 20.28 9.77 3.90
N PHE A 360 19.69 8.95 3.04
CA PHE A 360 19.82 9.12 1.60
C PHE A 360 19.35 10.51 1.17
N TYR A 361 18.12 10.91 1.56
CA TYR A 361 17.59 12.24 1.24
C TYR A 361 18.43 13.36 1.83
N ALA A 362 18.84 13.25 3.09
CA ALA A 362 19.68 14.25 3.74
C ALA A 362 21.04 14.40 3.04
N SER A 363 21.58 13.32 2.46
CA SER A 363 22.83 13.37 1.69
C SER A 363 22.69 14.02 0.31
N LYS A 364 21.49 14.04 -0.25
CA LYS A 364 21.18 14.59 -1.59
C LYS A 364 20.61 16.00 -1.54
N CYS A 365 20.17 16.47 -0.37
CA CYS A 365 19.50 17.76 -0.22
C CYS A 365 20.13 18.58 0.91
N GLU A 366 20.77 19.70 0.58
CA GLU A 366 21.47 20.59 1.52
C GLU A 366 20.57 21.19 2.60
N ASN A 367 19.28 21.36 2.32
CA ASN A 367 18.33 22.01 3.23
C ASN A 367 17.57 21.02 4.13
N THR A 368 18.00 19.76 4.19
CA THR A 368 17.37 18.75 5.04
C THR A 368 18.21 18.55 6.31
N ARG A 369 17.58 18.69 7.48
CA ARG A 369 18.23 18.40 8.76
C ARG A 369 17.82 17.02 9.27
N VAL A 370 18.76 16.37 9.95
CA VAL A 370 18.54 15.07 10.59
C VAL A 370 18.74 15.14 12.10
N PHE A 371 18.08 14.24 12.83
CA PHE A 371 18.22 14.08 14.28
C PHE A 371 18.24 12.61 14.68
N ARG A 372 18.93 12.29 15.78
CA ARG A 372 19.06 10.92 16.35
C ARG A 372 18.28 10.71 17.62
N THR A 373 18.00 11.78 18.34
CA THR A 373 17.39 11.72 19.66
C THR A 373 16.27 12.76 19.81
N PRO A 374 15.31 12.56 20.74
CA PRO A 374 14.30 13.57 21.05
C PRO A 374 14.91 14.91 21.48
N LYS A 375 16.08 14.88 22.14
CA LYS A 375 16.78 16.09 22.59
C LYS A 375 17.33 16.89 21.41
N GLU A 376 17.92 16.21 20.43
CA GLU A 376 18.37 16.85 19.18
C GLU A 376 17.20 17.41 18.38
N LEU A 377 16.10 16.64 18.22
CA LEU A 377 14.88 17.14 17.60
C LEU A 377 14.41 18.45 18.23
N LYS A 378 14.27 18.47 19.56
CA LYS A 378 13.89 19.69 20.30
C LYS A 378 14.87 20.84 20.04
N SER A 379 16.18 20.59 20.08
CA SER A 379 17.19 21.63 19.84
C SER A 379 17.06 22.23 18.43
N ILE A 380 16.86 21.41 17.41
CA ILE A 380 16.69 21.85 16.02
C ILE A 380 15.38 22.67 15.87
N LEU A 381 14.29 22.23 16.49
CA LEU A 381 13.02 22.98 16.50
C LEU A 381 13.16 24.35 17.15
N LEU A 382 13.93 24.45 18.24
CA LEU A 382 14.26 25.72 18.86
C LEU A 382 15.06 26.66 17.96
N ASP A 383 16.01 26.11 17.19
CA ASP A 383 16.79 26.92 16.23
C ASP A 383 15.89 27.46 15.13
N TYR A 384 14.99 26.65 14.56
CA TYR A 384 14.02 27.10 13.56
C TYR A 384 13.08 28.21 14.09
N ARG A 385 12.68 28.11 15.36
CA ARG A 385 11.84 29.12 16.02
C ARG A 385 12.56 30.45 16.27
N LYS A 386 13.83 30.39 16.61
CA LYS A 386 14.63 31.63 16.93
C LYS A 386 14.79 32.57 15.75
N GLY A 387 14.55 32.06 14.54
CA GLY A 387 14.68 32.83 13.32
C GLY A 387 16.01 32.67 12.61
N GLY A 388 15.98 32.90 11.30
CA GLY A 388 17.11 32.71 10.39
C GLY A 388 16.66 32.84 8.94
N CYS A 389 17.42 32.25 8.04
CA CYS A 389 17.02 32.02 6.65
C CYS A 389 16.99 30.53 6.41
N PHE A 390 15.80 29.95 6.28
CA PHE A 390 15.60 28.53 6.12
C PHE A 390 14.95 28.27 4.77
N LYS A 391 15.61 27.46 3.93
CA LYS A 391 15.07 27.03 2.64
C LYS A 391 14.35 25.73 2.76
N SER A 392 13.31 25.55 1.96
CA SER A 392 12.58 24.29 1.84
C SER A 392 13.48 23.15 1.35
N SER A 393 13.14 21.92 1.73
CA SER A 393 13.81 20.72 1.23
C SER A 393 13.41 20.42 -0.21
N ARG A 394 14.31 19.84 -1.02
CA ARG A 394 14.13 19.71 -2.48
C ARG A 394 14.27 18.30 -3.03
N PHE A 395 14.08 17.26 -2.22
CA PHE A 395 14.22 15.88 -2.75
C PHE A 395 13.11 15.46 -3.73
N TYR A 396 12.04 16.22 -3.83
CA TYR A 396 11.04 16.04 -4.87
C TYR A 396 11.59 16.23 -6.30
N SER A 397 12.64 17.02 -6.48
CA SER A 397 13.17 17.34 -7.80
C SER A 397 13.72 16.14 -8.57
N CYS A 398 13.95 15.01 -7.91
CA CYS A 398 14.35 13.74 -8.53
C CYS A 398 13.16 12.84 -8.87
N TYR A 399 11.93 13.24 -8.56
CA TYR A 399 10.73 12.42 -8.66
C TYR A 399 9.58 13.15 -9.33
N THR A 400 9.89 14.04 -10.27
CA THR A 400 8.88 14.70 -11.10
C THR A 400 8.13 13.67 -11.94
N LYS A 401 6.93 14.02 -12.39
CA LYS A 401 6.13 13.11 -13.21
C LYS A 401 6.90 12.64 -14.44
N ASP A 402 7.57 13.54 -15.14
CA ASP A 402 8.28 13.22 -16.39
C ASP A 402 9.46 12.27 -16.14
N ASP A 403 10.27 12.52 -15.10
CA ASP A 403 11.40 11.64 -14.73
C ASP A 403 10.91 10.23 -14.38
N VAL A 404 9.81 10.14 -13.62
CA VAL A 404 9.23 8.86 -13.24
C VAL A 404 8.63 8.13 -14.44
N LEU A 405 7.91 8.84 -15.34
CA LEU A 405 7.39 8.26 -16.58
C LEU A 405 8.50 7.70 -17.46
N GLU A 406 9.63 8.40 -17.58
CA GLU A 406 10.78 7.93 -18.35
C GLU A 406 11.40 6.66 -17.74
N LEU A 407 11.55 6.62 -16.40
CA LEU A 407 12.01 5.42 -15.70
C LEU A 407 11.08 4.23 -15.93
N TYR A 408 9.78 4.41 -15.82
CA TYR A 408 8.81 3.33 -16.06
C TYR A 408 8.85 2.86 -17.52
N ARG A 409 8.92 3.79 -18.48
CA ARG A 409 9.08 3.44 -19.89
C ARG A 409 10.32 2.61 -20.12
N HIS A 410 11.46 3.05 -19.61
CA HIS A 410 12.73 2.37 -19.82
C HIS A 410 12.82 1.02 -19.09
N LEU A 411 12.38 0.93 -17.82
CA LEU A 411 12.58 -0.26 -17.01
C LEU A 411 11.51 -1.34 -17.23
N ILE A 412 10.29 -0.95 -17.53
CA ILE A 412 9.15 -1.87 -17.64
C ILE A 412 8.81 -2.16 -19.10
N LEU A 413 8.76 -1.14 -19.94
CA LEU A 413 8.31 -1.31 -21.33
C LEU A 413 9.46 -1.60 -22.30
N GLY A 414 10.67 -1.22 -21.97
CA GLY A 414 11.89 -1.51 -22.74
C GLY A 414 12.30 -0.35 -23.62
#